data_bb3d354287deebd138236e44271e2aac
#
_entry.id   bb3d354287deebd138236e44271e2aac
#
_cell.length_a   1.000
_cell.length_b   1.000
_cell.length_c   1.000
_cell.angle_alpha   90.00
_cell.angle_beta   90.00
_cell.angle_gamma   90.00
#
_symmetry.space_group_name_H-M   'P 1'
#
loop_
_entity.id
_entity.type
_entity.pdbx_description
1 polymer ?
#
loop_
_entity_poly.entity_id
_entity_poly.type
_entity_poly.pdbx_seq_one_letter_code
_entity_poly.pdbx_strand_id
1 'polypeptide(L)'
;MGFWSKLKNLFTKKKNKVAKQIEEKNAENSVIVQEKFDTGLKKSRDSLTNSINNIARKYQRIDDAMLEEIEEALLLFDIGPKSTQKIMDSIIDEIKYQRVENPNIIKEIIIDKLFVYYIQNTDIDFSINVKENTTNVILVTGANGVGKTTSIAKLAYLYKQKGYKVSLVAADTFRAGAIQQLKIWAVKIGVPIFTPIKENQDPASVIYTGVSNAKENGVDIVICDTSGRLQNKTNLMNELKKIENVIKKFDQTQPCESLLVIDATTGQSGINQAKAFNEVTKLTGIILTKMDSTSKGGIVLAIKDAFNLPVKFIGLGESLDDLREFDLESFIQSLTNSIDL
;
A
#
# COMPACT_ATOMS: atom_id res chain seq x y z
N MET A 1 -16.16 -24.71 13.40
CA MET A 1 -15.15 -24.49 12.35
C MET A 1 -14.50 -23.16 12.62
N GLY A 2 -13.21 -23.16 12.95
CA GLY A 2 -12.52 -21.95 13.37
C GLY A 2 -12.43 -20.89 12.26
N PHE A 3 -12.28 -19.63 12.66
CA PHE A 3 -12.11 -18.44 11.82
C PHE A 3 -11.17 -18.66 10.62
N TRP A 4 -10.01 -19.24 10.85
CA TRP A 4 -9.01 -19.55 9.82
C TRP A 4 -9.47 -20.53 8.73
N SER A 5 -10.39 -21.46 9.06
CA SER A 5 -10.95 -22.37 8.07
C SER A 5 -11.97 -21.69 7.15
N LYS A 6 -12.72 -20.72 7.68
CA LYS A 6 -13.63 -19.87 6.88
C LYS A 6 -12.87 -18.94 5.95
N LEU A 7 -11.79 -18.32 6.46
CA LEU A 7 -10.87 -17.49 5.68
C LEU A 7 -10.26 -18.28 4.52
N LYS A 8 -9.69 -19.45 4.79
CA LYS A 8 -9.08 -20.34 3.80
C LYS A 8 -10.06 -20.73 2.68
N ASN A 9 -11.33 -20.99 3.01
CA ASN A 9 -12.36 -21.35 2.05
C ASN A 9 -12.78 -20.17 1.13
N LEU A 10 -12.73 -18.93 1.60
CA LEU A 10 -13.02 -17.75 0.79
C LEU A 10 -11.91 -17.49 -0.25
N PHE A 11 -10.66 -17.70 0.14
CA PHE A 11 -9.50 -17.51 -0.76
C PHE A 11 -9.28 -18.69 -1.72
N THR A 12 -9.55 -19.94 -1.32
CA THR A 12 -9.38 -21.13 -2.17
C THR A 12 -10.35 -21.17 -3.35
N LYS A 13 -11.55 -20.60 -3.23
CA LYS A 13 -12.50 -20.52 -4.35
C LYS A 13 -12.02 -19.65 -5.52
N LYS A 14 -11.12 -18.69 -5.29
CA LYS A 14 -10.51 -17.83 -6.33
C LYS A 14 -9.22 -18.41 -6.97
N LYS A 15 -8.55 -19.37 -6.34
CA LYS A 15 -7.22 -19.88 -6.76
C LYS A 15 -7.20 -21.20 -7.56
N ASN A 16 -8.30 -21.89 -7.79
CA ASN A 16 -8.32 -23.26 -8.33
C ASN A 16 -8.25 -23.38 -9.85
N LYS A 17 -7.36 -22.67 -10.56
CA LYS A 17 -7.18 -22.96 -11.99
C LYS A 17 -5.75 -23.16 -12.52
N VAL A 18 -4.70 -22.84 -11.77
CA VAL A 18 -3.31 -23.06 -12.23
C VAL A 18 -2.41 -23.34 -11.01
N ALA A 19 -2.24 -24.55 -10.56
CA ALA A 19 -1.18 -24.88 -9.61
C ALA A 19 -1.02 -26.37 -9.34
N LYS A 20 -0.02 -26.98 -9.90
CA LYS A 20 0.58 -28.22 -9.32
C LYS A 20 2.12 -28.29 -9.41
N GLN A 21 2.79 -27.37 -10.09
CA GLN A 21 4.26 -27.35 -10.22
C GLN A 21 4.93 -26.10 -9.60
N ILE A 22 4.15 -25.24 -8.95
CA ILE A 22 4.62 -23.97 -8.34
C ILE A 22 4.64 -24.08 -6.80
N GLU A 23 4.11 -25.15 -6.21
CA GLU A 23 3.81 -25.22 -4.77
C GLU A 23 5.05 -25.20 -3.86
N GLU A 24 6.17 -25.80 -4.24
CA GLU A 24 7.35 -25.83 -3.35
C GLU A 24 8.12 -24.50 -3.32
N LYS A 25 8.33 -23.84 -4.46
CA LYS A 25 8.92 -22.50 -4.50
C LYS A 25 7.99 -21.42 -3.91
N ASN A 26 6.68 -21.61 -3.98
CA ASN A 26 5.69 -20.72 -3.37
C ASN A 26 5.64 -20.86 -1.84
N ALA A 27 5.91 -22.03 -1.28
CA ALA A 27 5.93 -22.24 0.16
C ALA A 27 7.11 -21.50 0.83
N GLU A 28 8.33 -21.57 0.28
CA GLU A 28 9.49 -20.84 0.80
C GLU A 28 9.30 -19.31 0.65
N ASN A 29 8.80 -18.85 -0.50
CA ASN A 29 8.48 -17.44 -0.69
C ASN A 29 7.37 -16.94 0.25
N SER A 30 6.37 -17.76 0.54
CA SER A 30 5.28 -17.38 1.46
C SER A 30 5.78 -17.23 2.91
N VAL A 31 6.70 -18.07 3.36
CA VAL A 31 7.33 -17.96 4.68
C VAL A 31 8.15 -16.66 4.80
N ILE A 32 8.98 -16.37 3.80
CA ILE A 32 9.79 -15.14 3.78
C ILE A 32 8.91 -13.89 3.75
N VAL A 33 7.82 -13.91 2.98
CA VAL A 33 6.86 -12.81 2.93
C VAL A 33 6.21 -12.62 4.31
N GLN A 34 5.74 -13.70 4.95
CA GLN A 34 5.11 -13.63 6.27
C GLN A 34 6.08 -13.10 7.34
N GLU A 35 7.34 -13.54 7.36
CA GLU A 35 8.36 -13.02 8.28
C GLU A 35 8.61 -11.51 8.10
N LYS A 36 8.59 -11.01 6.86
CA LYS A 36 8.72 -9.57 6.59
C LYS A 36 7.51 -8.78 7.10
N PHE A 37 6.29 -9.30 6.92
CA PHE A 37 5.08 -8.71 7.50
C PHE A 37 5.13 -8.74 9.03
N ASP A 38 5.48 -9.87 9.63
CA ASP A 38 5.55 -10.03 11.10
C ASP A 38 6.56 -9.07 11.74
N THR A 39 7.72 -8.89 11.10
CA THR A 39 8.76 -7.99 11.57
C THR A 39 8.36 -6.52 11.35
N GLY A 40 7.89 -6.19 10.14
CA GLY A 40 7.56 -4.82 9.76
C GLY A 40 6.30 -4.28 10.45
N LEU A 41 5.36 -5.14 10.82
CA LEU A 41 4.13 -4.75 11.50
C LEU A 41 4.19 -4.90 13.03
N LYS A 42 5.34 -5.25 13.60
CA LYS A 42 5.46 -5.52 15.03
C LYS A 42 4.88 -4.41 15.90
N LYS A 43 5.23 -3.14 15.65
CA LYS A 43 4.71 -2.01 16.45
C LYS A 43 3.19 -1.86 16.36
N SER A 44 2.64 -2.01 15.16
CA SER A 44 1.20 -1.94 14.93
C SER A 44 0.48 -3.11 15.60
N ARG A 45 1.02 -4.32 15.46
CA ARG A 45 0.50 -5.51 16.15
C ARG A 45 0.51 -5.33 17.65
N ASP A 46 1.67 -4.99 18.24
CA ASP A 46 1.80 -4.87 19.69
C ASP A 46 0.85 -3.80 20.26
N SER A 47 0.64 -2.70 19.52
CA SER A 47 -0.32 -1.66 19.90
C SER A 47 -1.77 -2.19 19.90
N LEU A 48 -2.22 -2.80 18.82
CA LEU A 48 -3.60 -3.33 18.70
C LEU A 48 -3.85 -4.45 19.71
N THR A 49 -2.95 -5.44 19.74
CA THR A 49 -3.07 -6.63 20.60
C THR A 49 -3.10 -6.27 22.07
N ASN A 50 -2.20 -5.39 22.52
CA ASN A 50 -2.16 -4.96 23.92
C ASN A 50 -3.44 -4.21 24.31
N SER A 51 -3.93 -3.31 23.46
CA SER A 51 -5.18 -2.59 23.72
C SER A 51 -6.36 -3.56 23.85
N ILE A 52 -6.56 -4.44 22.89
CA ILE A 52 -7.68 -5.41 22.90
C ILE A 52 -7.56 -6.38 24.08
N ASN A 53 -6.37 -6.92 24.35
CA ASN A 53 -6.17 -7.85 25.49
C ASN A 53 -6.41 -7.17 26.82
N ASN A 54 -5.97 -5.92 27.01
CA ASN A 54 -6.18 -5.17 28.25
C ASN A 54 -7.67 -4.89 28.47
N ILE A 55 -8.41 -4.49 27.42
CA ILE A 55 -9.85 -4.28 27.50
C ILE A 55 -10.54 -5.60 27.90
N ALA A 56 -10.27 -6.70 27.19
CA ALA A 56 -10.91 -7.98 27.47
C ALA A 56 -10.63 -8.50 28.89
N ARG A 57 -9.47 -8.20 29.49
CA ARG A 57 -9.13 -8.58 30.88
C ARG A 57 -9.74 -7.67 31.93
N LYS A 58 -10.01 -6.39 31.60
CA LYS A 58 -10.56 -5.39 32.51
C LYS A 58 -12.03 -5.63 32.81
N TYR A 59 -12.80 -6.11 31.84
CA TYR A 59 -14.24 -6.26 31.94
C TYR A 59 -14.64 -7.69 32.20
N GLN A 60 -15.66 -7.89 33.06
CA GLN A 60 -16.26 -9.22 33.35
C GLN A 60 -17.46 -9.52 32.43
N ARG A 61 -18.02 -8.52 31.80
CA ARG A 61 -19.14 -8.60 30.87
C ARG A 61 -18.98 -7.54 29.78
N ILE A 62 -19.66 -7.75 28.68
CA ILE A 62 -19.73 -6.77 27.59
C ILE A 62 -20.82 -5.76 27.93
N ASP A 63 -20.42 -4.52 28.17
CA ASP A 63 -21.29 -3.38 28.46
C ASP A 63 -20.86 -2.16 27.63
N ASP A 64 -21.63 -1.07 27.73
CA ASP A 64 -21.39 0.16 26.96
C ASP A 64 -19.99 0.73 27.23
N ALA A 65 -19.49 0.67 28.48
CA ALA A 65 -18.16 1.15 28.83
C ALA A 65 -17.04 0.34 28.15
N MET A 66 -17.21 -0.98 28.00
CA MET A 66 -16.28 -1.81 27.25
C MET A 66 -16.30 -1.46 25.75
N LEU A 67 -17.49 -1.22 25.17
CA LEU A 67 -17.65 -0.87 23.76
C LEU A 67 -17.04 0.50 23.45
N GLU A 68 -17.18 1.47 24.35
CA GLU A 68 -16.53 2.78 24.23
C GLU A 68 -14.99 2.67 24.23
N GLU A 69 -14.40 1.84 25.10
CA GLU A 69 -12.95 1.62 25.09
C GLU A 69 -12.46 0.90 23.82
N ILE A 70 -13.26 0.01 23.25
CA ILE A 70 -12.94 -0.63 21.96
C ILE A 70 -12.97 0.40 20.85
N GLU A 71 -13.97 1.27 20.81
CA GLU A 71 -14.07 2.36 19.83
C GLU A 71 -12.85 3.28 19.92
N GLU A 72 -12.46 3.69 21.14
CA GLU A 72 -11.26 4.50 21.37
C GLU A 72 -9.99 3.78 20.86
N ALA A 73 -9.84 2.49 21.16
CA ALA A 73 -8.70 1.70 20.69
C ALA A 73 -8.61 1.64 19.16
N LEU A 74 -9.74 1.49 18.46
CA LEU A 74 -9.80 1.50 17.00
C LEU A 74 -9.47 2.88 16.42
N LEU A 75 -9.89 3.98 17.06
CA LEU A 75 -9.53 5.34 16.67
C LEU A 75 -8.03 5.60 16.87
N LEU A 76 -7.45 5.18 18.00
CA LEU A 76 -6.03 5.28 18.27
C LEU A 76 -5.17 4.44 17.30
N PHE A 77 -5.72 3.36 16.78
CA PHE A 77 -5.10 2.55 15.73
C PHE A 77 -5.15 3.21 14.33
N ASP A 78 -5.75 4.40 14.24
CA ASP A 78 -5.83 5.27 13.04
C ASP A 78 -6.77 4.76 11.92
N ILE A 79 -7.79 3.98 12.28
CA ILE A 79 -8.81 3.50 11.34
C ILE A 79 -9.63 4.68 10.77
N GLY A 80 -9.78 5.74 11.55
CA GLY A 80 -10.57 6.91 11.19
C GLY A 80 -12.04 6.82 11.66
N PRO A 81 -12.68 7.96 12.01
CA PRO A 81 -13.98 7.96 12.70
C PRO A 81 -15.10 7.26 11.94
N LYS A 82 -15.19 7.50 10.63
CA LYS A 82 -16.25 6.92 9.79
C LYS A 82 -16.14 5.40 9.65
N SER A 83 -14.91 4.90 9.48
CA SER A 83 -14.64 3.46 9.39
C SER A 83 -14.85 2.79 10.74
N THR A 84 -14.39 3.43 11.82
CA THR A 84 -14.56 2.95 13.20
C THR A 84 -16.04 2.78 13.53
N GLN A 85 -16.87 3.78 13.24
CA GLN A 85 -18.32 3.68 13.49
C GLN A 85 -18.95 2.45 12.80
N LYS A 86 -18.68 2.24 11.51
CA LYS A 86 -19.20 1.10 10.76
C LYS A 86 -18.73 -0.26 11.30
N ILE A 87 -17.47 -0.30 11.72
CA ILE A 87 -16.88 -1.51 12.32
C ILE A 87 -17.53 -1.77 13.67
N MET A 88 -17.72 -0.74 14.50
CA MET A 88 -18.41 -0.86 15.81
C MET A 88 -19.86 -1.30 15.65
N ASP A 89 -20.61 -0.74 14.69
CA ASP A 89 -21.99 -1.18 14.40
C ASP A 89 -22.00 -2.68 14.08
N SER A 90 -21.05 -3.14 13.23
CA SER A 90 -20.95 -4.57 12.86
C SER A 90 -20.52 -5.45 14.03
N ILE A 91 -19.69 -4.96 14.95
CA ILE A 91 -19.29 -5.67 16.17
C ILE A 91 -20.51 -5.81 17.11
N ILE A 92 -21.24 -4.73 17.33
CA ILE A 92 -22.42 -4.71 18.20
C ILE A 92 -23.52 -5.65 17.67
N ASP A 93 -23.76 -5.63 16.36
CA ASP A 93 -24.71 -6.52 15.72
C ASP A 93 -24.33 -7.99 15.88
N GLU A 94 -23.03 -8.32 15.73
CA GLU A 94 -22.55 -9.69 15.92
C GLU A 94 -22.66 -10.16 17.36
N ILE A 95 -22.32 -9.30 18.34
CA ILE A 95 -22.50 -9.59 19.77
C ILE A 95 -23.96 -9.93 20.07
N LYS A 96 -24.91 -9.13 19.57
CA LYS A 96 -26.35 -9.37 19.75
C LYS A 96 -26.80 -10.66 19.07
N TYR A 97 -26.35 -10.90 17.83
CA TYR A 97 -26.72 -12.06 17.04
C TYR A 97 -26.25 -13.37 17.68
N GLN A 98 -24.99 -13.41 18.14
CA GLN A 98 -24.41 -14.59 18.78
C GLN A 98 -24.71 -14.68 20.28
N ARG A 99 -25.34 -13.66 20.88
CA ARG A 99 -25.60 -13.53 22.33
C ARG A 99 -24.33 -13.71 23.14
N VAL A 100 -23.26 -12.99 22.74
CA VAL A 100 -21.95 -13.09 23.37
C VAL A 100 -21.96 -12.37 24.72
N GLU A 101 -21.68 -13.10 25.81
CA GLU A 101 -21.57 -12.54 27.15
C GLU A 101 -20.11 -12.46 27.64
N ASN A 102 -19.24 -13.36 27.13
CA ASN A 102 -17.84 -13.45 27.54
C ASN A 102 -16.96 -12.41 26.81
N PRO A 103 -16.33 -11.48 27.53
CA PRO A 103 -15.45 -10.46 26.94
C PRO A 103 -14.29 -11.02 26.12
N ASN A 104 -13.79 -12.21 26.41
CA ASN A 104 -12.68 -12.79 25.64
C ASN A 104 -13.05 -13.13 24.18
N ILE A 105 -14.31 -13.41 23.90
CA ILE A 105 -14.78 -13.72 22.54
C ILE A 105 -14.78 -12.48 21.66
N ILE A 106 -14.81 -11.28 22.24
CA ILE A 106 -14.85 -10.03 21.47
C ILE A 106 -13.61 -9.82 20.61
N LYS A 107 -12.47 -10.41 21.02
CA LYS A 107 -11.22 -10.36 20.26
C LYS A 107 -11.38 -10.97 18.87
N GLU A 108 -11.99 -12.17 18.78
CA GLU A 108 -12.26 -12.85 17.53
C GLU A 108 -13.24 -12.03 16.66
N ILE A 109 -14.26 -11.44 17.29
CA ILE A 109 -15.24 -10.61 16.60
C ILE A 109 -14.59 -9.37 15.99
N ILE A 110 -13.75 -8.66 16.75
CA ILE A 110 -13.02 -7.47 16.25
C ILE A 110 -12.18 -7.84 15.03
N ILE A 111 -11.40 -8.91 15.10
CA ILE A 111 -10.54 -9.36 13.99
C ILE A 111 -11.39 -9.70 12.76
N ASP A 112 -12.47 -10.47 12.95
CA ASP A 112 -13.39 -10.83 11.87
C ASP A 112 -13.99 -9.58 11.20
N LYS A 113 -14.46 -8.60 12.00
CA LYS A 113 -15.10 -7.39 11.46
C LYS A 113 -14.08 -6.47 10.77
N LEU A 114 -12.85 -6.33 11.24
CA LEU A 114 -11.77 -5.60 10.56
C LEU A 114 -11.48 -6.22 9.20
N PHE A 115 -11.38 -7.55 9.13
CA PHE A 115 -11.15 -8.27 7.88
C PHE A 115 -12.33 -8.12 6.92
N VAL A 116 -13.56 -8.41 7.38
CA VAL A 116 -14.78 -8.30 6.58
C VAL A 116 -14.93 -6.87 6.05
N TYR A 117 -14.67 -5.87 6.88
CA TYR A 117 -14.74 -4.47 6.49
C TYR A 117 -13.79 -4.15 5.33
N TYR A 118 -12.57 -4.70 5.35
CA TYR A 118 -11.60 -4.46 4.27
C TYR A 118 -12.04 -5.10 2.94
N ILE A 119 -12.59 -6.32 2.98
CA ILE A 119 -12.98 -7.06 1.76
C ILE A 119 -14.35 -6.67 1.22
N GLN A 120 -15.23 -6.07 2.03
CA GLN A 120 -16.56 -5.68 1.60
C GLN A 120 -16.52 -4.60 0.51
N ASN A 121 -17.39 -4.77 -0.50
CA ASN A 121 -17.64 -3.80 -1.57
C ASN A 121 -16.42 -3.44 -2.45
N THR A 122 -15.45 -4.36 -2.61
CA THR A 122 -14.28 -4.08 -3.43
C THR A 122 -13.96 -5.27 -4.34
N ASP A 123 -14.11 -5.05 -5.65
CA ASP A 123 -13.35 -5.81 -6.66
C ASP A 123 -11.92 -5.25 -6.70
N ILE A 124 -11.18 -5.40 -5.59
CA ILE A 124 -9.83 -4.86 -5.48
C ILE A 124 -8.87 -5.81 -6.18
N ASP A 125 -8.28 -5.35 -7.27
CA ASP A 125 -7.13 -5.98 -7.87
C ASP A 125 -5.85 -5.39 -7.26
N PHE A 126 -5.15 -6.21 -6.45
CA PHE A 126 -3.88 -5.83 -5.83
C PHE A 126 -2.70 -5.95 -6.79
N SER A 127 -2.86 -6.63 -7.94
CA SER A 127 -1.81 -6.78 -8.94
C SER A 127 -1.53 -5.47 -9.66
N ILE A 128 -0.34 -5.32 -10.24
CA ILE A 128 -0.12 -4.24 -11.19
C ILE A 128 -0.49 -4.66 -12.60
N ASN A 129 -0.98 -3.68 -13.37
CA ASN A 129 -1.48 -3.87 -14.73
C ASN A 129 -0.33 -3.88 -15.76
N VAL A 130 0.67 -4.74 -15.56
CA VAL A 130 1.76 -4.93 -16.53
C VAL A 130 1.28 -5.81 -17.67
N LYS A 131 1.43 -5.33 -18.90
CA LYS A 131 1.12 -6.06 -20.12
C LYS A 131 2.39 -6.64 -20.73
N GLU A 132 2.33 -7.85 -21.24
CA GLU A 132 3.43 -8.47 -21.98
C GLU A 132 3.65 -7.79 -23.33
N ASN A 133 4.87 -7.86 -23.84
CA ASN A 133 5.29 -7.37 -25.16
C ASN A 133 5.03 -5.87 -25.40
N THR A 134 4.97 -5.06 -24.37
CA THR A 134 4.85 -3.61 -24.44
C THR A 134 5.65 -2.95 -23.32
N THR A 135 6.04 -1.69 -23.54
CA THR A 135 6.66 -0.87 -22.49
C THR A 135 5.58 -0.33 -21.57
N ASN A 136 5.59 -0.75 -20.33
CA ASN A 136 4.65 -0.34 -19.30
C ASN A 136 5.21 0.85 -18.52
N VAL A 137 4.41 1.90 -18.35
CA VAL A 137 4.80 3.11 -17.61
C VAL A 137 4.11 3.13 -16.27
N ILE A 138 4.90 3.18 -15.19
CA ILE A 138 4.43 3.36 -13.82
C ILE A 138 4.75 4.79 -13.39
N LEU A 139 3.73 5.58 -13.14
CA LEU A 139 3.85 6.93 -12.61
C LEU A 139 3.76 6.89 -11.09
N VAL A 140 4.75 7.47 -10.38
CA VAL A 140 4.76 7.51 -8.91
C VAL A 140 4.62 8.94 -8.44
N THR A 141 3.58 9.21 -7.66
CA THR A 141 3.24 10.54 -7.12
C THR A 141 3.13 10.53 -5.60
N GLY A 142 3.02 11.70 -4.98
CA GLY A 142 2.85 11.85 -3.52
C GLY A 142 3.57 13.08 -2.99
N ALA A 143 3.29 13.45 -1.75
CA ALA A 143 3.89 14.61 -1.08
C ALA A 143 5.42 14.47 -0.90
N ASN A 144 6.08 15.58 -0.57
CA ASN A 144 7.52 15.53 -0.24
C ASN A 144 7.74 14.79 1.09
N GLY A 145 8.81 13.98 1.15
CA GLY A 145 9.20 13.25 2.36
C GLY A 145 8.46 11.94 2.63
N VAL A 146 7.44 11.61 1.84
CA VAL A 146 6.67 10.35 2.02
C VAL A 146 7.40 9.08 1.56
N GLY A 147 8.59 9.22 0.98
CA GLY A 147 9.40 8.08 0.53
C GLY A 147 9.26 7.71 -0.95
N LYS A 148 8.82 8.64 -1.84
CA LYS A 148 8.68 8.37 -3.29
C LYS A 148 9.94 7.78 -3.92
N THR A 149 11.06 8.50 -3.88
CA THR A 149 12.33 8.11 -4.52
C THR A 149 12.82 6.76 -4.01
N THR A 150 12.68 6.48 -2.70
CA THR A 150 13.01 5.19 -2.10
C THR A 150 12.06 4.09 -2.57
N SER A 151 10.77 4.36 -2.66
CA SER A 151 9.77 3.40 -3.15
C SER A 151 10.01 3.05 -4.62
N ILE A 152 10.35 4.03 -5.45
CA ILE A 152 10.71 3.84 -6.86
C ILE A 152 11.92 2.90 -6.98
N ALA A 153 12.97 3.13 -6.18
CA ALA A 153 14.15 2.27 -6.17
C ALA A 153 13.80 0.83 -5.76
N LYS A 154 13.04 0.66 -4.68
CA LYS A 154 12.60 -0.67 -4.21
C LYS A 154 11.68 -1.37 -5.22
N LEU A 155 10.79 -0.62 -5.86
CA LEU A 155 9.91 -1.13 -6.91
C LEU A 155 10.71 -1.60 -8.13
N ALA A 156 11.71 -0.81 -8.56
CA ALA A 156 12.63 -1.19 -9.63
C ALA A 156 13.41 -2.47 -9.29
N TYR A 157 13.89 -2.58 -8.06
CA TYR A 157 14.55 -3.78 -7.56
C TYR A 157 13.63 -4.99 -7.60
N LEU A 158 12.40 -4.85 -7.09
CA LEU A 158 11.39 -5.92 -7.05
C LEU A 158 11.10 -6.46 -8.46
N TYR A 159 10.85 -5.59 -9.44
CA TYR A 159 10.52 -6.03 -10.80
C TYR A 159 11.73 -6.56 -11.56
N LYS A 160 12.93 -6.03 -11.30
CA LYS A 160 14.16 -6.62 -11.81
C LYS A 160 14.38 -8.04 -11.30
N GLN A 161 14.11 -8.32 -10.02
CA GLN A 161 14.18 -9.67 -9.45
C GLN A 161 13.13 -10.62 -10.05
N LYS A 162 11.99 -10.10 -10.49
CA LYS A 162 10.98 -10.85 -11.24
C LYS A 162 11.34 -11.10 -12.71
N GLY A 163 12.51 -10.62 -13.17
CA GLY A 163 13.03 -10.85 -14.51
C GLY A 163 12.66 -9.79 -15.55
N TYR A 164 11.99 -8.71 -15.16
CA TYR A 164 11.66 -7.61 -16.08
C TYR A 164 12.87 -6.73 -16.36
N LYS A 165 12.97 -6.21 -17.59
CA LYS A 165 13.87 -5.13 -17.95
C LYS A 165 13.27 -3.81 -17.46
N VAL A 166 13.86 -3.23 -16.42
CA VAL A 166 13.35 -2.02 -15.76
C VAL A 166 14.25 -0.82 -16.07
N SER A 167 13.67 0.35 -16.30
CA SER A 167 14.39 1.63 -16.32
C SER A 167 13.71 2.68 -15.46
N LEU A 168 14.45 3.70 -15.06
CA LEU A 168 13.98 4.82 -14.24
C LEU A 168 13.99 6.12 -15.02
N VAL A 169 13.03 7.02 -14.71
CA VAL A 169 12.99 8.39 -15.22
C VAL A 169 12.93 9.35 -14.04
N ALA A 170 13.98 10.19 -13.88
CA ALA A 170 14.07 11.19 -12.82
C ALA A 170 13.39 12.49 -13.27
N ALA A 171 12.07 12.61 -13.08
CA ALA A 171 11.33 13.80 -13.48
C ALA A 171 10.98 14.77 -12.32
N ASP A 172 11.50 14.56 -11.11
CA ASP A 172 11.50 15.60 -10.04
C ASP A 172 12.62 16.62 -10.32
N THR A 173 12.46 17.37 -11.43
CA THR A 173 13.49 18.24 -11.98
C THR A 173 13.82 19.48 -11.15
N PHE A 174 12.95 19.79 -10.19
CA PHE A 174 13.13 20.92 -9.27
C PHE A 174 14.01 20.59 -8.06
N ARG A 175 14.32 19.30 -7.86
CA ARG A 175 15.11 18.84 -6.72
C ARG A 175 16.34 18.08 -7.18
N ALA A 176 17.44 18.82 -7.40
CA ALA A 176 18.74 18.24 -7.82
C ALA A 176 19.17 17.07 -6.91
N GLY A 177 18.93 17.17 -5.60
CA GLY A 177 19.19 16.09 -4.65
C GLY A 177 18.35 14.83 -4.88
N ALA A 178 17.09 14.96 -5.34
CA ALA A 178 16.25 13.81 -5.67
C ALA A 178 16.77 13.07 -6.91
N ILE A 179 17.16 13.82 -7.95
CA ILE A 179 17.78 13.25 -9.15
C ILE A 179 19.05 12.49 -8.79
N GLN A 180 19.92 13.11 -7.99
CA GLN A 180 21.19 12.48 -7.58
C GLN A 180 20.95 11.23 -6.73
N GLN A 181 20.00 11.28 -5.81
CA GLN A 181 19.60 10.13 -5.00
C GLN A 181 19.11 8.97 -5.89
N LEU A 182 18.26 9.25 -6.87
CA LEU A 182 17.73 8.22 -7.76
C LEU A 182 18.82 7.63 -8.65
N LYS A 183 19.83 8.45 -9.09
CA LYS A 183 21.02 7.95 -9.81
C LYS A 183 21.81 6.95 -8.97
N ILE A 184 22.06 7.25 -7.70
CA ILE A 184 22.77 6.34 -6.78
C ILE A 184 22.02 5.01 -6.67
N TRP A 185 20.69 5.06 -6.50
CA TRP A 185 19.88 3.86 -6.46
C TRP A 185 19.91 3.07 -7.77
N ALA A 186 19.81 3.74 -8.92
CA ALA A 186 19.87 3.10 -10.23
C ALA A 186 21.17 2.31 -10.42
N VAL A 187 22.31 2.90 -10.05
CA VAL A 187 23.62 2.24 -10.08
C VAL A 187 23.65 1.04 -9.13
N LYS A 188 23.17 1.20 -7.88
CA LYS A 188 23.15 0.12 -6.88
C LYS A 188 22.30 -1.07 -7.33
N ILE A 189 21.18 -0.81 -7.98
CA ILE A 189 20.25 -1.83 -8.48
C ILE A 189 20.75 -2.40 -9.82
N GLY A 190 21.54 -1.64 -10.57
CA GLY A 190 22.01 -1.99 -11.91
C GLY A 190 20.86 -1.90 -12.93
N VAL A 191 20.14 -0.77 -12.93
CA VAL A 191 19.11 -0.43 -13.93
C VAL A 191 19.45 0.90 -14.62
N PRO A 192 19.13 1.06 -15.91
CA PRO A 192 19.30 2.33 -16.61
C PRO A 192 18.40 3.42 -16.00
N ILE A 193 18.89 4.65 -16.02
CA ILE A 193 18.16 5.84 -15.60
C ILE A 193 18.25 6.94 -16.62
N PHE A 194 17.11 7.53 -16.95
CA PHE A 194 17.04 8.74 -17.76
C PHE A 194 16.89 9.96 -16.85
N THR A 195 17.72 10.97 -17.07
CA THR A 195 17.78 12.20 -16.26
C THR A 195 17.63 13.44 -17.12
N PRO A 196 17.20 14.59 -16.55
CA PRO A 196 17.20 15.86 -17.26
C PRO A 196 18.58 16.19 -17.84
N ILE A 197 18.60 16.78 -19.04
CA ILE A 197 19.83 17.25 -19.73
C ILE A 197 20.25 18.61 -19.19
N LYS A 198 19.29 19.43 -18.74
CA LYS A 198 19.51 20.76 -18.16
C LYS A 198 18.73 20.95 -16.88
N GLU A 199 19.20 21.86 -16.04
CA GLU A 199 18.49 22.23 -14.81
C GLU A 199 17.08 22.77 -15.11
N ASN A 200 16.14 22.44 -14.22
CA ASN A 200 14.73 22.85 -14.34
C ASN A 200 14.08 22.51 -15.69
N GLN A 201 14.53 21.46 -16.36
CA GLN A 201 13.88 20.96 -17.55
C GLN A 201 12.44 20.57 -17.23
N ASP A 202 11.52 20.86 -18.15
CA ASP A 202 10.10 20.50 -18.01
C ASP A 202 9.93 19.00 -17.72
N PRO A 203 9.30 18.61 -16.61
CA PRO A 203 9.15 17.20 -16.19
C PRO A 203 8.49 16.33 -17.27
N ALA A 204 7.47 16.86 -17.96
CA ALA A 204 6.78 16.14 -19.03
C ALA A 204 7.71 15.85 -20.23
N SER A 205 8.64 16.78 -20.54
CA SER A 205 9.66 16.58 -21.58
C SER A 205 10.66 15.49 -21.18
N VAL A 206 11.06 15.44 -19.89
CA VAL A 206 11.97 14.40 -19.37
C VAL A 206 11.32 13.02 -19.49
N ILE A 207 10.04 12.92 -19.08
CA ILE A 207 9.28 11.67 -19.18
C ILE A 207 9.10 11.23 -20.63
N TYR A 208 8.76 12.18 -21.52
CA TYR A 208 8.61 11.86 -22.95
C TYR A 208 9.88 11.21 -23.51
N THR A 209 11.01 11.86 -23.32
CA THR A 209 12.29 11.37 -23.83
C THR A 209 12.71 10.06 -23.15
N GLY A 210 12.49 9.94 -21.84
CA GLY A 210 12.80 8.72 -21.09
C GLY A 210 11.98 7.52 -21.53
N VAL A 211 10.68 7.70 -21.73
CA VAL A 211 9.77 6.62 -22.22
C VAL A 211 10.09 6.25 -23.68
N SER A 212 10.38 7.25 -24.56
CA SER A 212 10.81 6.97 -25.92
C SER A 212 12.06 6.10 -25.95
N ASN A 213 13.09 6.51 -25.23
CA ASN A 213 14.34 5.75 -25.13
C ASN A 213 14.12 4.33 -24.58
N ALA A 214 13.30 4.20 -23.55
CA ALA A 214 12.98 2.89 -22.96
C ALA A 214 12.29 1.96 -23.98
N LYS A 215 11.33 2.50 -24.74
CA LYS A 215 10.62 1.76 -25.80
C LYS A 215 11.57 1.30 -26.91
N GLU A 216 12.47 2.18 -27.37
CA GLU A 216 13.47 1.84 -28.38
C GLU A 216 14.45 0.74 -27.92
N ASN A 217 14.73 0.68 -26.62
CA ASN A 217 15.63 -0.32 -26.02
C ASN A 217 14.91 -1.58 -25.51
N GLY A 218 13.62 -1.75 -25.79
CA GLY A 218 12.84 -2.93 -25.39
C GLY A 218 12.77 -3.11 -23.86
N VAL A 219 12.58 -2.02 -23.13
CA VAL A 219 12.36 -2.02 -21.68
C VAL A 219 10.92 -2.42 -21.39
N ASP A 220 10.72 -3.34 -20.45
CA ASP A 220 9.38 -3.83 -20.09
C ASP A 220 8.64 -2.87 -19.17
N ILE A 221 9.36 -2.25 -18.21
CA ILE A 221 8.78 -1.36 -17.17
C ILE A 221 9.61 -0.09 -17.03
N VAL A 222 8.97 1.06 -17.19
CA VAL A 222 9.53 2.39 -16.92
C VAL A 222 8.89 2.97 -15.69
N ILE A 223 9.68 3.30 -14.65
CA ILE A 223 9.17 3.90 -13.42
C ILE A 223 9.58 5.38 -13.40
N CYS A 224 8.57 6.26 -13.36
CA CYS A 224 8.77 7.71 -13.42
C CYS A 224 8.61 8.33 -12.03
N ASP A 225 9.67 9.04 -11.55
CA ASP A 225 9.59 9.90 -10.36
C ASP A 225 8.95 11.24 -10.73
N THR A 226 8.19 11.83 -9.81
CA THR A 226 7.55 13.15 -9.98
C THR A 226 7.77 14.05 -8.78
N SER A 227 7.59 15.36 -8.99
CA SER A 227 7.57 16.34 -7.92
C SER A 227 6.42 16.09 -6.94
N GLY A 228 6.63 16.41 -5.66
CA GLY A 228 5.63 16.31 -4.59
C GLY A 228 5.30 17.65 -3.92
N ARG A 229 5.44 18.77 -4.62
CA ARG A 229 5.33 20.14 -4.08
C ARG A 229 3.88 20.57 -3.86
N LEU A 230 3.22 20.06 -2.81
CA LEU A 230 1.85 20.45 -2.46
C LEU A 230 1.69 21.93 -2.08
N GLN A 231 2.78 22.62 -1.72
CA GLN A 231 2.76 24.06 -1.41
C GLN A 231 2.27 24.90 -2.60
N ASN A 232 2.50 24.42 -3.82
CA ASN A 232 1.97 25.00 -5.03
C ASN A 232 1.04 23.99 -5.75
N LYS A 233 -0.09 23.73 -5.08
CA LYS A 233 -1.07 22.70 -5.52
C LYS A 233 -1.43 22.85 -7.00
N THR A 234 -1.78 24.06 -7.44
CA THR A 234 -2.24 24.31 -8.81
C THR A 234 -1.17 23.96 -9.85
N ASN A 235 0.09 24.39 -9.63
CA ASN A 235 1.17 24.10 -10.57
C ASN A 235 1.49 22.59 -10.60
N LEU A 236 1.54 21.94 -9.43
CA LEU A 236 1.77 20.49 -9.36
C LEU A 236 0.67 19.72 -10.11
N MET A 237 -0.59 20.12 -9.95
CA MET A 237 -1.72 19.48 -10.62
C MET A 237 -1.67 19.64 -12.13
N ASN A 238 -1.31 20.84 -12.62
CA ASN A 238 -1.11 21.08 -14.05
C ASN A 238 0.06 20.28 -14.63
N GLU A 239 1.15 20.16 -13.85
CA GLU A 239 2.31 19.34 -14.20
C GLU A 239 1.94 17.85 -14.34
N LEU A 240 1.28 17.28 -13.34
CA LEU A 240 0.85 15.88 -13.37
C LEU A 240 -0.10 15.58 -14.53
N LYS A 241 -1.06 16.45 -14.79
CA LYS A 241 -1.96 16.33 -15.93
C LYS A 241 -1.22 16.39 -17.27
N LYS A 242 -0.21 17.28 -17.39
CA LYS A 242 0.65 17.36 -18.56
C LYS A 242 1.45 16.09 -18.75
N ILE A 243 2.02 15.54 -17.69
CA ILE A 243 2.76 14.28 -17.69
C ILE A 243 1.87 13.13 -18.18
N GLU A 244 0.68 12.97 -17.61
CA GLU A 244 -0.27 11.94 -18.02
C GLU A 244 -0.65 12.04 -19.50
N ASN A 245 -0.91 13.26 -19.99
CA ASN A 245 -1.20 13.50 -21.39
C ASN A 245 -0.03 13.15 -22.33
N VAL A 246 1.20 13.37 -21.88
CA VAL A 246 2.40 13.03 -22.65
C VAL A 246 2.60 11.51 -22.69
N ILE A 247 2.37 10.80 -21.60
CA ILE A 247 2.44 9.32 -21.55
C ILE A 247 1.38 8.71 -22.50
N LYS A 248 0.16 9.22 -22.49
CA LYS A 248 -0.92 8.77 -23.37
C LYS A 248 -0.65 8.94 -24.86
N LYS A 249 0.32 9.79 -25.28
CA LYS A 249 0.74 9.88 -26.69
C LYS A 249 1.49 8.62 -27.16
N PHE A 250 2.10 7.87 -26.29
CA PHE A 250 2.76 6.60 -26.62
C PHE A 250 1.76 5.45 -26.74
N ASP A 251 0.82 5.40 -25.80
CA ASP A 251 -0.29 4.45 -25.76
C ASP A 251 -1.40 5.02 -24.87
N GLN A 252 -2.63 5.05 -25.37
CA GLN A 252 -3.80 5.57 -24.64
C GLN A 252 -4.13 4.79 -23.36
N THR A 253 -3.60 3.57 -23.23
CA THR A 253 -3.78 2.72 -22.05
C THR A 253 -2.72 2.96 -20.97
N GLN A 254 -1.75 3.87 -21.24
CA GLN A 254 -0.69 4.23 -20.30
C GLN A 254 -1.00 5.58 -19.60
N PRO A 255 -0.48 5.82 -18.39
CA PRO A 255 0.32 4.87 -17.60
C PRO A 255 -0.51 3.64 -17.21
N CYS A 256 0.13 2.47 -17.15
CA CYS A 256 -0.52 1.24 -16.70
C CYS A 256 -0.84 1.34 -15.20
N GLU A 257 0.00 2.05 -14.46
CA GLU A 257 -0.19 2.37 -13.05
C GLU A 257 0.14 3.83 -12.75
N SER A 258 -0.73 4.48 -11.98
CA SER A 258 -0.50 5.74 -11.30
C SER A 258 -0.57 5.50 -9.80
N LEU A 259 0.59 5.37 -9.17
CA LEU A 259 0.71 4.99 -7.76
C LEU A 259 0.93 6.22 -6.88
N LEU A 260 0.11 6.34 -5.83
CA LEU A 260 0.26 7.38 -4.82
C LEU A 260 1.04 6.85 -3.62
N VAL A 261 2.12 7.52 -3.25
CA VAL A 261 2.90 7.18 -2.04
C VAL A 261 2.36 7.93 -0.84
N ILE A 262 2.03 7.19 0.22
CA ILE A 262 1.56 7.71 1.51
C ILE A 262 2.49 7.19 2.61
N ASP A 263 2.89 8.07 3.52
CA ASP A 263 3.65 7.75 4.72
C ASP A 263 2.68 7.34 5.84
N ALA A 264 2.75 6.10 6.29
CA ALA A 264 1.87 5.56 7.33
C ALA A 264 2.00 6.30 8.68
N THR A 265 3.18 6.86 8.97
CA THR A 265 3.41 7.58 10.24
C THR A 265 2.61 8.88 10.33
N THR A 266 2.17 9.44 9.20
CA THR A 266 1.39 10.68 9.15
C THR A 266 -0.09 10.50 9.46
N GLY A 267 -0.58 9.25 9.43
CA GLY A 267 -1.96 8.92 9.76
C GLY A 267 -2.99 9.66 8.92
N GLN A 268 -4.10 10.08 9.52
CA GLN A 268 -5.19 10.80 8.85
C GLN A 268 -4.74 12.10 8.15
N SER A 269 -3.71 12.77 8.68
CA SER A 269 -3.16 13.98 8.04
C SER A 269 -2.56 13.68 6.68
N GLY A 270 -1.84 12.54 6.53
CA GLY A 270 -1.29 12.08 5.27
C GLY A 270 -2.38 11.75 4.25
N ILE A 271 -3.45 11.08 4.69
CA ILE A 271 -4.62 10.79 3.87
C ILE A 271 -5.25 12.08 3.33
N ASN A 272 -5.44 13.08 4.18
CA ASN A 272 -6.04 14.36 3.77
C ASN A 272 -5.15 15.12 2.77
N GLN A 273 -3.84 15.11 2.92
CA GLN A 273 -2.90 15.67 1.94
C GLN A 273 -2.97 14.90 0.61
N ALA A 274 -3.07 13.58 0.67
CA ALA A 274 -3.09 12.71 -0.48
C ALA A 274 -4.36 12.85 -1.35
N LYS A 275 -5.49 13.26 -0.77
CA LYS A 275 -6.76 13.49 -1.51
C LYS A 275 -6.59 14.44 -2.67
N ALA A 276 -5.72 15.45 -2.54
CA ALA A 276 -5.45 16.40 -3.61
C ALA A 276 -4.91 15.74 -4.89
N PHE A 277 -4.14 14.67 -4.78
CA PHE A 277 -3.63 13.94 -5.95
C PHE A 277 -4.72 13.18 -6.68
N ASN A 278 -5.69 12.61 -5.96
CA ASN A 278 -6.79 11.85 -6.54
C ASN A 278 -7.78 12.72 -7.36
N GLU A 279 -7.81 14.03 -7.09
CA GLU A 279 -8.65 14.97 -7.84
C GLU A 279 -8.16 15.20 -9.28
N VAL A 280 -6.89 14.91 -9.57
CA VAL A 280 -6.24 15.33 -10.83
C VAL A 280 -5.67 14.17 -11.63
N THR A 281 -5.15 13.17 -10.96
CA THR A 281 -4.55 11.98 -11.58
C THR A 281 -5.44 10.78 -11.34
N LYS A 282 -5.75 10.03 -12.38
CA LYS A 282 -6.47 8.76 -12.22
C LYS A 282 -5.56 7.75 -11.52
N LEU A 283 -5.57 7.80 -10.19
CA LEU A 283 -4.80 6.85 -9.38
C LEU A 283 -5.33 5.43 -9.56
N THR A 284 -4.43 4.46 -9.55
CA THR A 284 -4.75 3.03 -9.68
C THR A 284 -4.42 2.23 -8.43
N GLY A 285 -3.62 2.78 -7.52
CA GLY A 285 -3.23 2.12 -6.29
C GLY A 285 -2.33 2.98 -5.41
N ILE A 286 -2.03 2.45 -4.24
CA ILE A 286 -1.27 3.14 -3.20
C ILE A 286 -0.04 2.32 -2.82
N ILE A 287 1.07 3.02 -2.61
CA ILE A 287 2.26 2.53 -1.92
C ILE A 287 2.25 3.10 -0.51
N LEU A 288 2.10 2.25 0.49
CA LEU A 288 2.10 2.66 1.89
C LEU A 288 3.48 2.42 2.49
N THR A 289 4.17 3.49 2.88
CA THR A 289 5.55 3.43 3.38
C THR A 289 5.64 3.52 4.90
N LYS A 290 6.77 3.13 5.47
CA LYS A 290 7.16 3.29 6.89
C LYS A 290 6.22 2.58 7.88
N MET A 291 5.64 1.45 7.48
CA MET A 291 4.80 0.65 8.36
C MET A 291 5.55 0.06 9.56
N ASP A 292 6.85 -0.20 9.39
CA ASP A 292 7.78 -0.62 10.44
C ASP A 292 7.98 0.42 11.55
N SER A 293 7.67 1.67 11.26
CA SER A 293 7.90 2.81 12.16
C SER A 293 6.64 3.29 12.88
N THR A 294 5.47 2.74 12.55
CA THR A 294 4.18 3.19 13.12
C THR A 294 3.49 2.13 13.96
N SER A 295 2.77 2.58 15.00
CA SER A 295 1.77 1.79 15.75
C SER A 295 0.36 1.87 15.16
N LYS A 296 0.18 2.64 14.06
CA LYS A 296 -1.10 3.05 13.47
C LYS A 296 -1.45 2.20 12.24
N GLY A 297 -1.49 0.88 12.39
CA GLY A 297 -1.75 -0.06 11.30
C GLY A 297 -3.13 0.06 10.65
N GLY A 298 -4.09 0.63 11.36
CA GLY A 298 -5.45 0.87 10.87
C GLY A 298 -5.54 1.85 9.70
N ILE A 299 -4.47 2.61 9.42
CA ILE A 299 -4.41 3.50 8.26
C ILE A 299 -4.73 2.78 6.93
N VAL A 300 -4.45 1.49 6.81
CA VAL A 300 -4.80 0.68 5.62
C VAL A 300 -6.31 0.70 5.37
N LEU A 301 -7.13 0.60 6.44
CA LEU A 301 -8.60 0.67 6.36
C LEU A 301 -9.06 2.09 6.02
N ALA A 302 -8.46 3.10 6.64
CA ALA A 302 -8.77 4.50 6.38
C ALA A 302 -8.46 4.92 4.93
N ILE A 303 -7.40 4.41 4.35
CA ILE A 303 -7.02 4.63 2.94
C ILE A 303 -8.10 4.08 2.01
N LYS A 304 -8.58 2.86 2.26
CA LYS A 304 -9.67 2.25 1.48
C LYS A 304 -10.90 3.16 1.44
N ASP A 305 -11.33 3.66 2.60
CA ASP A 305 -12.50 4.53 2.68
C ASP A 305 -12.28 5.90 2.01
N ALA A 306 -11.06 6.44 2.10
CA ALA A 306 -10.75 7.75 1.58
C ALA A 306 -10.65 7.80 0.06
N PHE A 307 -10.15 6.74 -0.57
CA PHE A 307 -9.79 6.71 -1.98
C PHE A 307 -10.54 5.68 -2.80
N ASN A 308 -11.11 4.66 -2.18
CA ASN A 308 -11.62 3.45 -2.84
C ASN A 308 -10.58 2.82 -3.80
N LEU A 309 -9.30 2.86 -3.38
CA LEU A 309 -8.15 2.34 -4.11
C LEU A 309 -7.45 1.26 -3.30
N PRO A 310 -6.85 0.24 -3.95
CA PRO A 310 -6.06 -0.76 -3.26
C PRO A 310 -4.74 -0.19 -2.75
N VAL A 311 -4.32 -0.60 -1.58
CA VAL A 311 -2.90 -0.60 -1.23
C VAL A 311 -2.27 -1.73 -2.04
N LYS A 312 -1.41 -1.40 -3.02
CA LYS A 312 -0.73 -2.40 -3.87
C LYS A 312 0.62 -2.82 -3.31
N PHE A 313 1.29 -1.90 -2.62
CA PHE A 313 2.60 -2.14 -2.02
C PHE A 313 2.68 -1.59 -0.61
N ILE A 314 3.46 -2.28 0.23
CA ILE A 314 3.71 -1.91 1.61
C ILE A 314 5.21 -1.90 1.89
N GLY A 315 5.69 -0.83 2.51
CA GLY A 315 7.08 -0.66 2.97
C GLY A 315 7.21 -1.09 4.43
N LEU A 316 7.99 -2.12 4.66
CA LEU A 316 8.13 -2.83 5.93
C LEU A 316 9.52 -2.66 6.56
N GLY A 317 10.35 -1.75 6.04
CA GLY A 317 11.70 -1.47 6.52
C GLY A 317 12.54 -0.69 5.52
N GLU A 318 13.85 -0.59 5.75
CA GLU A 318 14.79 0.24 4.98
C GLU A 318 15.49 -0.49 3.83
N SER A 319 15.60 -1.81 3.85
CA SER A 319 16.30 -2.59 2.84
C SER A 319 15.58 -2.57 1.48
N LEU A 320 16.30 -2.87 0.39
CA LEU A 320 15.73 -2.89 -0.96
C LEU A 320 14.58 -3.90 -1.10
N ASP A 321 14.65 -4.99 -0.38
CA ASP A 321 13.65 -6.07 -0.37
C ASP A 321 12.52 -5.87 0.65
N ASP A 322 12.46 -4.71 1.34
CA ASP A 322 11.42 -4.39 2.32
C ASP A 322 10.19 -3.68 1.71
N LEU A 323 10.14 -3.49 0.40
CA LEU A 323 8.90 -3.17 -0.31
C LEU A 323 8.28 -4.47 -0.80
N ARG A 324 7.06 -4.77 -0.34
CA ARG A 324 6.33 -5.99 -0.70
C ARG A 324 5.02 -5.65 -1.39
N GLU A 325 4.58 -6.53 -2.27
CA GLU A 325 3.19 -6.51 -2.73
C GLU A 325 2.28 -6.71 -1.52
N PHE A 326 1.19 -5.95 -1.46
CA PHE A 326 0.28 -6.04 -0.34
C PHE A 326 -0.52 -7.34 -0.41
N ASP A 327 -0.41 -8.15 0.61
CA ASP A 327 -1.20 -9.35 0.83
C ASP A 327 -2.05 -9.18 2.08
N LEU A 328 -3.37 -9.17 1.91
CA LEU A 328 -4.30 -8.91 2.99
C LEU A 328 -4.28 -10.01 4.05
N GLU A 329 -4.13 -11.27 3.63
CA GLU A 329 -4.09 -12.41 4.55
C GLU A 329 -2.85 -12.30 5.45
N SER A 330 -1.66 -12.10 4.87
CA SER A 330 -0.42 -11.89 5.61
C SER A 330 -0.48 -10.66 6.51
N PHE A 331 -1.10 -9.57 6.04
CA PHE A 331 -1.25 -8.34 6.83
C PHE A 331 -2.11 -8.58 8.08
N ILE A 332 -3.30 -9.15 7.94
CA ILE A 332 -4.21 -9.42 9.06
C ILE A 332 -3.59 -10.46 10.01
N GLN A 333 -3.00 -11.53 9.46
CA GLN A 333 -2.31 -12.54 10.26
C GLN A 333 -1.22 -11.90 11.11
N SER A 334 -0.38 -11.06 10.53
CA SER A 334 0.70 -10.40 11.27
C SER A 334 0.21 -9.44 12.35
N LEU A 335 -0.95 -8.80 12.16
CA LEU A 335 -1.55 -7.94 13.18
C LEU A 335 -2.19 -8.71 14.34
N THR A 336 -2.53 -9.97 14.14
CA THR A 336 -3.37 -10.74 15.08
C THR A 336 -2.66 -11.94 15.72
N ASN A 337 -1.46 -12.29 15.25
CA ASN A 337 -0.69 -13.46 15.73
C ASN A 337 -0.42 -13.51 17.26
N SER A 338 -0.51 -12.38 17.95
CA SER A 338 -0.27 -12.27 19.42
C SER A 338 -1.56 -12.01 20.20
N ILE A 339 -2.72 -12.13 19.57
CA ILE A 339 -4.00 -12.08 20.28
C ILE A 339 -4.22 -13.47 20.85
N ASP A 340 -4.24 -13.58 22.19
CA ASP A 340 -4.56 -14.82 22.91
C ASP A 340 -6.02 -15.19 22.61
N LEU A 341 -6.27 -16.13 21.70
CA LEU A 341 -7.59 -16.62 21.30
C LEU A 341 -8.04 -17.75 22.19
#